data_0d09226fe0009f7b829da22ee2a9b969
#
_entry.id   0d09226fe0009f7b829da22ee2a9b969
#
_cell.length_a   1.000
_cell.length_b   1.000
_cell.length_c   1.000
_cell.angle_alpha   90.00
_cell.angle_beta   90.00
_cell.angle_gamma   90.00
#
_symmetry.space_group_name_H-M   'P 1'
#
loop_
_entity.id
_entity.type
_entity.pdbx_description
1 polymer ?
#
loop_
_entity_poly.entity_id
_entity_poly.type
_entity_poly.pdbx_seq_one_letter_code
_entity_poly.pdbx_strand_id
1 'polypeptide(L)'
;ETTAREATSRAGDGAAGTRGDEDGFVRDAGVGCHIALDVARANHSSWLLGAEVVDPDEYSDDAEFPDVALDADGRGDAPRLSATNADGSDAVKVAYITVYDVKCYGKGNKSLAQGVTIDNDGRRSTVTTFVCLVPPRSMAHLCFLRLEGRDVRDVRIDSDFRAWSMHPKPNDTHSQSVGFPLRGERFLCTQNEGGELTHFFSGNLHAVDFRCPEGTPVLAVGDGEVIEVCDENTLTGIAVSNLFKWNSIVLKLDARSTPETPPRNASAECATTTEADVSTYDVRGGDLFVEYVHIRAKSAKVKVGDRVQRGQVICESGSVGFSPEPHLHFTAFRSGDDTADTVRVLFEARDTGATYLPRAGSYYTDSVGKCA
;
A
#
# COMPACT_ATOMS: atom_id res chain seq x y z
N GLU A 1 16.54 58.94 6.42
CA GLU A 1 15.72 58.27 7.50
C GLU A 1 14.54 57.58 6.89
N THR A 2 14.69 56.30 6.56
CA THR A 2 13.56 55.47 6.19
C THR A 2 13.85 54.04 6.70
N THR A 3 13.17 53.67 7.75
CA THR A 3 13.28 52.39 8.43
C THR A 3 12.78 51.26 7.58
N ALA A 4 13.65 50.29 7.31
CA ALA A 4 13.30 49.02 6.71
C ALA A 4 12.52 48.16 7.72
N ARG A 5 11.32 47.72 7.37
CA ARG A 5 10.56 46.67 8.07
C ARG A 5 11.03 45.33 7.55
N GLU A 6 11.61 44.52 8.39
CA GLU A 6 11.84 43.09 8.16
C GLU A 6 10.51 42.34 8.04
N ALA A 7 10.31 41.72 6.90
CA ALA A 7 9.24 40.75 6.71
C ALA A 7 9.79 39.36 7.06
N THR A 8 9.47 38.88 8.23
CA THR A 8 9.69 37.48 8.60
C THR A 8 8.71 36.61 7.84
N SER A 9 9.20 35.91 6.82
CA SER A 9 8.47 34.82 6.17
C SER A 9 8.41 33.63 7.12
N ARG A 10 7.27 33.36 7.69
CA ARG A 10 6.95 32.07 8.31
C ARG A 10 6.80 31.05 7.19
N ALA A 11 7.78 30.17 7.09
CA ALA A 11 7.62 28.91 6.39
C ALA A 11 6.49 28.14 7.08
N GLY A 12 5.38 27.97 6.44
CA GLY A 12 4.32 27.10 6.88
C GLY A 12 4.73 25.67 6.62
N ASP A 13 5.01 24.92 7.68
CA ASP A 13 5.07 23.47 7.65
C ASP A 13 3.67 22.96 7.27
N GLY A 14 3.50 22.71 5.97
CA GLY A 14 2.35 22.01 5.44
C GLY A 14 2.47 20.53 5.79
N ALA A 15 2.11 20.17 7.01
CA ALA A 15 1.72 18.80 7.28
C ALA A 15 0.54 18.49 6.36
N ALA A 16 0.74 17.63 5.36
CA ALA A 16 -0.32 17.00 4.61
C ALA A 16 -1.09 16.08 5.57
N GLY A 17 -1.87 16.68 6.45
CA GLY A 17 -2.90 16.00 7.19
C GLY A 17 -3.95 15.59 6.17
N THR A 18 -4.16 14.30 6.01
CA THR A 18 -5.31 13.73 5.35
C THR A 18 -6.57 14.31 6.01
N ARG A 19 -7.10 15.40 5.46
CA ARG A 19 -8.46 15.80 5.76
C ARG A 19 -9.35 14.75 5.09
N GLY A 20 -9.84 13.79 5.91
CA GLY A 20 -11.04 13.10 5.53
C GLY A 20 -12.11 14.17 5.27
N ASP A 21 -12.76 14.13 4.11
CA ASP A 21 -14.01 14.85 3.92
C ASP A 21 -14.95 14.42 5.05
N GLU A 22 -15.86 15.29 5.49
CA GLU A 22 -16.76 15.06 6.63
C GLU A 22 -17.57 13.75 6.54
N ASP A 23 -17.57 13.10 5.38
CA ASP A 23 -18.14 11.77 5.11
C ASP A 23 -17.17 10.58 5.29
N GLY A 24 -15.88 10.81 5.56
CA GLY A 24 -14.91 9.84 6.06
C GLY A 24 -14.46 8.74 5.10
N PHE A 25 -14.70 8.81 3.78
CA PHE A 25 -14.68 7.64 2.90
C PHE A 25 -13.82 7.69 1.64
N VAL A 26 -13.47 8.86 1.15
CA VAL A 26 -12.59 8.98 -0.01
C VAL A 26 -11.28 9.58 0.43
N ARG A 27 -10.25 8.78 0.46
CA ARG A 27 -8.89 9.29 0.58
C ARG A 27 -8.36 9.52 -0.83
N ASP A 28 -8.15 10.79 -1.17
CA ASP A 28 -7.19 11.12 -2.21
C ASP A 28 -5.80 10.85 -1.61
N ALA A 29 -5.11 9.84 -2.11
CA ALA A 29 -3.74 9.56 -1.72
C ALA A 29 -2.76 10.65 -2.21
N GLY A 30 -3.28 11.77 -2.74
CA GLY A 30 -2.49 12.93 -3.18
C GLY A 30 -1.81 12.77 -4.52
N VAL A 31 -2.03 11.65 -5.21
CA VAL A 31 -1.31 11.28 -6.45
C VAL A 31 -2.24 10.78 -7.56
N GLY A 32 -3.54 11.15 -7.48
CA GLY A 32 -4.56 10.71 -8.44
C GLY A 32 -5.09 9.29 -8.19
N CYS A 33 -4.95 8.79 -6.96
CA CYS A 33 -5.57 7.54 -6.51
C CYS A 33 -6.77 7.85 -5.62
N HIS A 34 -7.92 7.32 -5.98
CA HIS A 34 -9.20 7.52 -5.30
C HIS A 34 -9.64 6.21 -4.65
N ILE A 35 -9.80 6.19 -3.32
CA ILE A 35 -10.02 4.98 -2.53
C ILE A 35 -11.40 5.03 -1.90
N ALA A 36 -12.18 3.95 -2.04
CA ALA A 36 -13.48 3.77 -1.42
C ALA A 36 -13.69 2.30 -1.01
N LEU A 37 -13.22 1.95 0.18
CA LEU A 37 -13.18 0.56 0.67
C LEU A 37 -14.23 0.24 1.73
N ASP A 38 -15.16 1.11 2.02
CA ASP A 38 -16.27 0.79 2.91
C ASP A 38 -17.51 0.35 2.12
N VAL A 39 -17.84 -0.93 2.21
CA VAL A 39 -19.01 -1.51 1.53
C VAL A 39 -20.31 -0.83 1.94
N ALA A 40 -20.49 -0.50 3.23
CA ALA A 40 -21.71 0.12 3.73
C ALA A 40 -21.89 1.54 3.19
N ARG A 41 -20.82 2.18 2.76
CA ARG A 41 -20.77 3.57 2.29
C ARG A 41 -20.28 3.71 0.86
N ALA A 42 -19.95 2.61 0.17
CA ALA A 42 -19.57 2.66 -1.25
C ALA A 42 -20.62 3.42 -2.08
N ASN A 43 -21.89 3.30 -1.72
CA ASN A 43 -23.01 4.02 -2.33
C ASN A 43 -23.07 5.51 -1.96
N HIS A 44 -22.34 5.95 -0.94
CA HIS A 44 -22.36 7.30 -0.40
C HIS A 44 -21.03 8.04 -0.57
N SER A 45 -20.03 7.42 -1.18
CA SER A 45 -18.73 8.05 -1.44
C SER A 45 -18.89 9.28 -2.32
N SER A 46 -18.25 10.39 -1.93
CA SER A 46 -18.45 11.70 -2.57
C SER A 46 -18.01 11.74 -4.03
N TRP A 47 -17.16 10.83 -4.46
CA TRP A 47 -16.69 10.72 -5.84
C TRP A 47 -17.36 9.58 -6.62
N LEU A 48 -17.90 8.54 -5.94
CA LEU A 48 -18.72 7.54 -6.59
C LEU A 48 -20.05 8.16 -7.02
N LEU A 49 -20.45 7.89 -8.24
CA LEU A 49 -21.72 8.35 -8.78
C LEU A 49 -22.92 7.58 -8.21
N GLY A 50 -22.68 6.41 -7.63
CA GLY A 50 -23.66 5.52 -7.03
C GLY A 50 -23.32 4.07 -7.29
N ALA A 51 -24.08 3.15 -6.69
CA ALA A 51 -24.08 1.75 -7.05
C ALA A 51 -25.50 1.32 -7.37
N GLU A 52 -25.65 0.52 -8.38
CA GLU A 52 -26.91 -0.07 -8.80
C GLU A 52 -26.83 -1.59 -8.61
N VAL A 53 -27.90 -2.18 -8.11
CA VAL A 53 -28.04 -3.63 -8.12
C VAL A 53 -28.39 -4.01 -9.56
N VAL A 54 -27.58 -4.85 -10.15
CA VAL A 54 -27.87 -5.37 -11.49
C VAL A 54 -28.92 -6.47 -11.34
N ASP A 55 -30.02 -6.36 -12.08
CA ASP A 55 -31.10 -7.34 -12.03
C ASP A 55 -30.54 -8.70 -12.49
N PRO A 56 -30.64 -9.76 -11.67
CA PRO A 56 -30.21 -11.10 -12.06
C PRO A 56 -30.87 -11.61 -13.36
N ASP A 57 -32.08 -11.14 -13.67
CA ASP A 57 -32.81 -11.54 -14.88
C ASP A 57 -32.29 -10.82 -16.16
N GLU A 58 -31.49 -9.76 -16.01
CA GLU A 58 -30.76 -9.14 -17.11
C GLU A 58 -29.50 -9.93 -17.48
N TYR A 59 -29.07 -10.84 -16.60
CA TYR A 59 -27.98 -11.77 -16.89
C TYR A 59 -28.55 -12.96 -17.70
N SER A 60 -28.29 -13.01 -18.98
CA SER A 60 -28.30 -14.29 -19.66
C SER A 60 -27.02 -15.04 -19.26
N ASP A 61 -27.11 -16.34 -19.01
CA ASP A 61 -25.90 -17.18 -18.71
C ASP A 61 -24.83 -17.12 -19.81
N ASP A 62 -25.13 -16.52 -20.95
CA ASP A 62 -24.27 -16.32 -22.11
C ASP A 62 -23.71 -14.88 -22.24
N ALA A 63 -24.10 -13.93 -21.38
CA ALA A 63 -23.59 -12.56 -21.43
C ALA A 63 -22.40 -12.41 -20.49
N GLU A 64 -21.21 -12.35 -21.04
CA GLU A 64 -20.04 -11.87 -20.32
C GLU A 64 -20.25 -10.38 -20.00
N PHE A 65 -20.64 -10.07 -18.77
CA PHE A 65 -20.60 -8.70 -18.29
C PHE A 65 -19.14 -8.27 -18.15
N PRO A 66 -18.72 -7.18 -18.82
CA PRO A 66 -17.37 -6.69 -18.65
C PRO A 66 -17.17 -6.25 -17.20
N ASP A 67 -16.03 -6.58 -16.60
CA ASP A 67 -15.64 -6.10 -15.27
C ASP A 67 -15.63 -4.56 -15.20
N VAL A 68 -15.43 -3.90 -16.33
CA VAL A 68 -15.46 -2.45 -16.48
C VAL A 68 -16.41 -2.09 -17.63
N ALA A 69 -17.43 -1.29 -17.33
CA ALA A 69 -18.37 -0.79 -18.31
C ALA A 69 -18.17 0.71 -18.57
N LEU A 70 -18.22 1.09 -19.84
CA LEU A 70 -18.32 2.48 -20.29
C LEU A 70 -19.70 2.68 -20.91
N ASP A 71 -20.55 3.43 -20.22
CA ASP A 71 -21.90 3.68 -20.64
C ASP A 71 -22.05 5.13 -21.12
N ALA A 72 -22.49 5.29 -22.36
CA ALA A 72 -22.70 6.57 -23.00
C ALA A 72 -24.07 7.18 -22.71
N ASP A 73 -24.56 7.18 -21.51
CA ASP A 73 -25.82 7.77 -20.97
C ASP A 73 -26.48 8.91 -21.79
N GLY A 74 -26.48 8.82 -23.11
CA GLY A 74 -27.02 9.84 -24.03
C GLY A 74 -26.32 11.23 -23.96
N ARG A 75 -25.24 11.33 -23.23
CA ARG A 75 -24.42 12.55 -23.07
C ARG A 75 -23.16 12.50 -23.93
N GLY A 76 -23.25 12.04 -25.14
CA GLY A 76 -22.27 11.95 -26.22
C GLY A 76 -20.76 12.08 -25.91
N ASP A 77 -20.35 13.11 -25.18
CA ASP A 77 -18.94 13.41 -24.89
C ASP A 77 -18.48 13.03 -23.47
N ALA A 78 -19.34 12.44 -22.64
CA ALA A 78 -19.06 12.14 -21.24
C ALA A 78 -19.60 10.75 -20.81
N PRO A 79 -19.00 9.66 -21.32
CA PRO A 79 -19.39 8.33 -20.91
C PRO A 79 -19.11 8.11 -19.42
N ARG A 80 -20.00 7.35 -18.76
CA ARG A 80 -19.88 6.93 -17.37
C ARG A 80 -19.00 5.69 -17.30
N LEU A 81 -18.00 5.71 -16.41
CA LEU A 81 -17.17 4.56 -16.08
C LEU A 81 -17.73 3.86 -14.86
N SER A 82 -17.89 2.56 -14.94
CA SER A 82 -18.40 1.72 -13.86
C SER A 82 -17.55 0.46 -13.68
N ALA A 83 -17.44 -0.02 -12.44
CA ALA A 83 -16.91 -1.33 -12.08
C ALA A 83 -18.06 -2.29 -11.78
N THR A 84 -18.01 -3.51 -12.30
CA THR A 84 -19.10 -4.50 -12.17
C THR A 84 -18.61 -5.73 -11.41
N ASN A 85 -19.44 -6.26 -10.53
CA ASN A 85 -19.25 -7.55 -9.86
C ASN A 85 -20.42 -8.46 -10.16
N ALA A 86 -20.30 -9.17 -11.26
CA ALA A 86 -21.40 -9.89 -11.90
C ALA A 86 -21.22 -11.42 -11.92
N ASP A 87 -20.20 -11.96 -11.27
CA ASP A 87 -19.82 -13.38 -11.37
C ASP A 87 -20.76 -14.37 -10.63
N GLY A 88 -21.91 -13.92 -10.16
CA GLY A 88 -22.86 -14.77 -9.44
C GLY A 88 -22.40 -15.19 -8.04
N SER A 89 -21.20 -14.88 -7.62
CA SER A 89 -20.72 -15.13 -6.26
C SER A 89 -21.28 -14.11 -5.27
N ASP A 90 -21.40 -14.49 -3.99
CA ASP A 90 -21.76 -13.56 -2.91
C ASP A 90 -20.51 -12.81 -2.36
N ALA A 91 -19.39 -12.91 -3.04
CA ALA A 91 -18.14 -12.27 -2.62
C ALA A 91 -18.11 -10.78 -3.01
N VAL A 92 -17.73 -9.93 -2.07
CA VAL A 92 -17.34 -8.55 -2.37
C VAL A 92 -16.01 -8.56 -3.10
N LYS A 93 -15.86 -7.76 -4.14
CA LYS A 93 -14.59 -7.58 -4.84
C LYS A 93 -14.00 -6.21 -4.57
N VAL A 94 -12.69 -6.14 -4.49
CA VAL A 94 -11.96 -4.89 -4.62
C VAL A 94 -11.55 -4.74 -6.09
N ALA A 95 -11.89 -3.59 -6.67
CA ALA A 95 -11.54 -3.23 -8.04
C ALA A 95 -10.42 -2.20 -8.03
N TYR A 96 -9.36 -2.49 -8.75
CA TYR A 96 -8.30 -1.53 -9.13
C TYR A 96 -8.52 -1.17 -10.59
N ILE A 97 -8.77 0.10 -10.89
CA ILE A 97 -9.06 0.57 -12.24
C ILE A 97 -8.27 1.81 -12.53
N THR A 98 -7.51 1.83 -13.64
CA THR A 98 -6.74 2.99 -14.08
C THR A 98 -7.22 3.47 -15.45
N VAL A 99 -7.57 4.74 -15.53
CA VAL A 99 -7.88 5.46 -16.77
C VAL A 99 -6.66 6.29 -17.18
N TYR A 100 -6.23 6.18 -18.44
CA TYR A 100 -5.04 6.83 -18.96
C TYR A 100 -5.38 8.02 -19.86
N ASP A 101 -4.69 9.12 -19.67
CA ASP A 101 -4.65 10.29 -20.53
C ASP A 101 -6.03 10.92 -20.84
N VAL A 102 -7.01 10.71 -19.94
CA VAL A 102 -8.36 11.27 -20.00
C VAL A 102 -8.71 11.89 -18.65
N LYS A 103 -9.36 13.06 -18.68
CA LYS A 103 -9.85 13.72 -17.47
C LYS A 103 -11.09 13.02 -16.94
N CYS A 104 -11.09 12.73 -15.65
CA CYS A 104 -12.20 12.11 -14.93
C CYS A 104 -12.91 13.15 -14.06
N TYR A 105 -14.22 13.02 -13.98
CA TYR A 105 -15.09 13.90 -13.19
C TYR A 105 -16.02 13.08 -12.32
N GLY A 106 -16.04 13.39 -11.04
CA GLY A 106 -16.95 12.77 -10.07
C GLY A 106 -18.30 13.46 -9.97
N LYS A 107 -19.00 13.20 -8.89
CA LYS A 107 -20.30 13.76 -8.56
C LYS A 107 -20.26 15.29 -8.62
N GLY A 108 -21.33 15.89 -9.16
CA GLY A 108 -21.41 17.35 -9.32
C GLY A 108 -20.44 17.94 -10.36
N ASN A 109 -19.91 17.12 -11.27
CA ASN A 109 -18.92 17.55 -12.29
C ASN A 109 -17.59 18.05 -11.66
N LYS A 110 -17.24 17.56 -10.48
CA LYS A 110 -15.96 17.87 -9.81
C LYS A 110 -14.83 17.14 -10.52
N SER A 111 -13.80 17.87 -10.96
CA SER A 111 -12.61 17.24 -11.54
C SER A 111 -11.89 16.37 -10.51
N LEU A 112 -11.55 15.14 -10.87
CA LEU A 112 -10.75 14.25 -10.06
C LEU A 112 -9.26 14.53 -10.26
N ALA A 113 -8.47 14.37 -9.18
CA ALA A 113 -7.03 14.51 -9.25
C ALA A 113 -6.44 13.44 -10.17
N GLN A 114 -5.36 13.78 -10.85
CA GLN A 114 -4.62 12.88 -11.72
C GLN A 114 -3.19 12.72 -11.21
N GLY A 115 -2.67 11.50 -11.31
CA GLY A 115 -1.27 11.18 -11.08
C GLY A 115 -0.52 11.00 -12.39
N VAL A 116 0.68 10.48 -12.26
CA VAL A 116 1.56 10.15 -13.38
C VAL A 116 2.09 8.74 -13.20
N THR A 117 2.14 8.00 -14.29
CA THR A 117 2.85 6.71 -14.37
C THR A 117 3.95 6.78 -15.43
N ILE A 118 5.01 6.05 -15.21
CA ILE A 118 6.11 5.85 -16.17
C ILE A 118 6.25 4.35 -16.36
N ASP A 119 6.24 3.87 -17.61
CA ASP A 119 6.48 2.46 -17.92
C ASP A 119 7.98 2.13 -18.03
N ASN A 120 8.31 0.85 -18.25
CA ASN A 120 9.71 0.40 -18.39
C ASN A 120 10.42 1.01 -19.61
N ASP A 121 9.68 1.47 -20.61
CA ASP A 121 10.23 2.14 -21.79
C ASP A 121 10.42 3.65 -21.58
N GLY A 122 10.08 4.15 -20.37
CA GLY A 122 10.16 5.57 -20.01
C GLY A 122 9.00 6.41 -20.53
N ARG A 123 7.95 5.79 -21.10
CA ARG A 123 6.75 6.51 -21.53
C ARG A 123 5.98 7.00 -20.33
N ARG A 124 5.67 8.29 -20.33
CA ARG A 124 4.91 8.96 -19.29
C ARG A 124 3.43 9.10 -19.71
N SER A 125 2.52 8.73 -18.82
CA SER A 125 1.08 8.92 -18.98
C SER A 125 0.48 9.57 -17.75
N THR A 126 -0.58 10.38 -17.93
CA THR A 126 -1.42 10.81 -16.82
C THR A 126 -2.41 9.71 -16.49
N VAL A 127 -2.70 9.53 -15.20
CA VAL A 127 -3.59 8.46 -14.75
C VAL A 127 -4.57 8.96 -13.69
N THR A 128 -5.78 8.40 -13.71
CA THR A 128 -6.72 8.45 -12.61
C THR A 128 -7.00 7.01 -12.20
N THR A 129 -6.63 6.63 -10.97
CA THR A 129 -6.79 5.27 -10.47
C THR A 129 -7.84 5.23 -9.38
N PHE A 130 -8.67 4.21 -9.43
CA PHE A 130 -9.72 3.93 -8.47
C PHE A 130 -9.40 2.62 -7.75
N VAL A 131 -9.55 2.62 -6.43
CA VAL A 131 -9.51 1.42 -5.58
C VAL A 131 -10.82 1.41 -4.82
N CYS A 132 -11.76 0.56 -5.19
CA CYS A 132 -13.09 0.56 -4.62
C CYS A 132 -13.63 -0.86 -4.37
N LEU A 133 -14.53 -0.97 -3.40
CA LEU A 133 -15.29 -2.17 -3.16
C LEU A 133 -16.51 -2.19 -4.07
N VAL A 134 -16.73 -3.34 -4.70
CA VAL A 134 -17.91 -3.62 -5.52
C VAL A 134 -18.67 -4.75 -4.84
N PRO A 135 -19.86 -4.47 -4.27
CA PRO A 135 -20.69 -5.50 -3.66
C PRO A 135 -21.10 -6.59 -4.67
N PRO A 136 -21.50 -7.77 -4.19
CA PRO A 136 -22.00 -8.82 -5.06
C PRO A 136 -23.19 -8.34 -5.92
N ARG A 137 -23.26 -8.79 -7.16
CA ARG A 137 -24.35 -8.50 -8.10
C ARG A 137 -24.66 -7.01 -8.20
N SER A 138 -23.61 -6.20 -8.25
CA SER A 138 -23.74 -4.75 -8.32
C SER A 138 -22.75 -4.12 -9.28
N MET A 139 -23.07 -2.89 -9.65
CA MET A 139 -22.23 -2.01 -10.45
C MET A 139 -21.93 -0.75 -9.64
N ALA A 140 -20.67 -0.42 -9.46
CA ALA A 140 -20.23 0.81 -8.82
C ALA A 140 -19.89 1.86 -9.89
N HIS A 141 -20.61 2.99 -9.91
CA HIS A 141 -20.36 4.09 -10.82
C HIS A 141 -19.23 4.96 -10.30
N LEU A 142 -18.12 5.04 -11.05
CA LEU A 142 -16.88 5.67 -10.61
C LEU A 142 -16.80 7.14 -10.99
N CYS A 143 -16.90 7.45 -12.28
CA CYS A 143 -16.71 8.79 -12.79
C CYS A 143 -17.34 8.96 -14.18
N PHE A 144 -17.37 10.21 -14.66
CA PHE A 144 -17.55 10.53 -16.07
C PHE A 144 -16.21 10.83 -16.70
N LEU A 145 -16.01 10.36 -17.94
CA LEU A 145 -14.84 10.69 -18.75
C LEU A 145 -15.13 11.91 -19.63
N ARG A 146 -14.19 12.82 -19.77
CA ARG A 146 -14.27 13.90 -20.75
C ARG A 146 -13.41 13.54 -21.96
N LEU A 147 -14.05 13.15 -23.05
CA LEU A 147 -13.37 12.62 -24.23
C LEU A 147 -12.72 13.71 -25.09
N GLU A 148 -13.21 14.95 -25.03
CA GLU A 148 -12.67 16.09 -25.80
C GLU A 148 -12.55 15.78 -27.32
N GLY A 149 -13.56 15.09 -27.86
CA GLY A 149 -13.60 14.68 -29.28
C GLY A 149 -12.88 13.37 -29.61
N ARG A 150 -12.34 12.66 -28.62
CA ARG A 150 -11.80 11.30 -28.81
C ARG A 150 -12.93 10.28 -28.89
N ASP A 151 -12.70 9.20 -29.63
CA ASP A 151 -13.58 8.02 -29.56
C ASP A 151 -13.39 7.32 -28.20
N VAL A 152 -14.49 6.85 -27.60
CA VAL A 152 -14.47 6.10 -26.35
C VAL A 152 -13.61 4.83 -26.47
N ARG A 153 -13.55 4.23 -27.67
CA ARG A 153 -12.74 3.04 -27.97
C ARG A 153 -11.24 3.27 -27.92
N ASP A 154 -10.81 4.53 -27.99
CA ASP A 154 -9.40 4.92 -27.92
C ASP A 154 -8.95 5.20 -26.47
N VAL A 155 -9.86 5.09 -25.49
CA VAL A 155 -9.53 5.26 -24.08
C VAL A 155 -8.91 3.99 -23.53
N ARG A 156 -7.67 4.09 -23.09
CA ARG A 156 -7.01 2.98 -22.37
C ARG A 156 -7.49 2.92 -20.94
N ILE A 157 -7.99 1.76 -20.54
CA ILE A 157 -8.37 1.43 -19.17
C ILE A 157 -7.76 0.07 -18.82
N ASP A 158 -7.02 0.03 -17.72
CA ASP A 158 -6.52 -1.21 -17.15
C ASP A 158 -7.28 -1.51 -15.85
N SER A 159 -7.58 -2.76 -15.57
CA SER A 159 -8.29 -3.17 -14.36
C SER A 159 -7.74 -4.47 -13.77
N ASP A 160 -7.89 -4.62 -12.45
CA ASP A 160 -7.63 -5.86 -11.71
C ASP A 160 -8.69 -6.00 -10.61
N PHE A 161 -9.27 -7.20 -10.47
CA PHE A 161 -10.34 -7.48 -9.51
C PHE A 161 -9.92 -8.62 -8.59
N ARG A 162 -10.10 -8.42 -7.28
CA ARG A 162 -9.70 -9.38 -6.25
C ARG A 162 -10.81 -9.61 -5.26
N ALA A 163 -10.90 -10.84 -4.73
CA ALA A 163 -11.79 -11.11 -3.63
C ALA A 163 -11.41 -10.25 -2.42
N TRP A 164 -12.42 -9.64 -1.78
CA TRP A 164 -12.23 -8.87 -0.56
C TRP A 164 -12.14 -9.80 0.65
N SER A 165 -11.06 -9.68 1.40
CA SER A 165 -10.87 -10.39 2.67
C SER A 165 -10.40 -9.41 3.73
N MET A 166 -11.32 -9.00 4.62
CA MET A 166 -11.06 -7.96 5.63
C MET A 166 -10.41 -8.44 6.92
N HIS A 167 -10.39 -9.75 7.18
CA HIS A 167 -10.03 -10.20 8.52
C HIS A 167 -8.72 -10.95 8.54
N PRO A 168 -7.73 -10.49 9.34
CA PRO A 168 -6.63 -11.35 9.75
C PRO A 168 -7.21 -12.60 10.37
N LYS A 169 -6.73 -13.77 9.94
CA LYS A 169 -7.08 -15.02 10.62
C LYS A 169 -6.68 -14.86 12.08
N PRO A 170 -7.57 -15.14 13.05
CA PRO A 170 -7.31 -14.84 14.48
C PRO A 170 -6.06 -15.50 15.09
N ASN A 171 -5.42 -16.41 14.36
CA ASN A 171 -4.33 -17.26 14.85
C ASN A 171 -2.94 -16.83 14.40
N ASP A 172 -2.78 -15.69 13.70
CA ASP A 172 -1.45 -15.18 13.31
C ASP A 172 -0.79 -14.40 14.46
N THR A 173 -0.68 -15.02 15.62
CA THR A 173 -0.06 -14.43 16.82
C THR A 173 1.47 -14.57 16.86
N HIS A 174 2.10 -15.07 15.79
CA HIS A 174 3.54 -15.30 15.78
C HIS A 174 4.29 -14.04 15.39
N SER A 175 4.61 -13.21 16.37
CA SER A 175 5.44 -12.03 16.17
C SER A 175 6.91 -12.37 16.45
N GLN A 176 7.72 -12.40 15.40
CA GLN A 176 9.17 -12.45 15.52
C GLN A 176 9.71 -11.01 15.43
N SER A 177 10.75 -10.68 16.22
CA SER A 177 11.36 -9.35 16.14
C SER A 177 12.47 -9.32 15.09
N VAL A 178 12.52 -8.20 14.35
CA VAL A 178 13.53 -7.93 13.32
C VAL A 178 14.12 -6.53 13.51
N GLY A 179 15.26 -6.24 12.91
CA GLY A 179 15.83 -4.90 12.90
C GLY A 179 14.99 -3.91 12.11
N PHE A 180 15.25 -2.62 12.27
CA PHE A 180 14.63 -1.59 11.44
C PHE A 180 15.25 -1.59 10.03
N PRO A 181 14.45 -1.48 8.95
CA PRO A 181 14.93 -1.74 7.60
C PRO A 181 15.59 -0.56 6.89
N LEU A 182 15.62 0.63 7.49
CA LEU A 182 16.12 1.86 6.86
C LEU A 182 17.20 2.54 7.70
N ARG A 183 18.18 3.17 7.03
CA ARG A 183 19.16 4.02 7.68
C ARG A 183 18.80 5.49 7.51
N GLY A 184 18.61 6.21 8.62
CA GLY A 184 18.28 7.63 8.62
C GLY A 184 17.65 8.07 9.93
N GLU A 185 17.24 9.34 9.98
CA GLU A 185 16.82 9.94 11.24
C GLU A 185 15.32 9.75 11.54
N ARG A 186 14.45 9.76 10.52
CA ARG A 186 13.01 9.79 10.76
C ARG A 186 12.20 9.35 9.53
N PHE A 187 11.39 8.31 9.68
CA PHE A 187 10.55 7.76 8.63
C PHE A 187 9.09 7.69 9.06
N LEU A 188 8.19 8.21 8.23
CA LEU A 188 6.76 8.15 8.46
C LEU A 188 6.24 6.76 8.04
N CYS A 189 5.59 6.05 8.97
CA CYS A 189 4.79 4.88 8.59
C CYS A 189 3.51 5.40 7.92
N THR A 190 3.36 5.15 6.62
CA THR A 190 2.20 5.63 5.84
C THR A 190 1.08 4.60 5.79
N GLN A 191 1.44 3.32 5.82
CA GLN A 191 0.50 2.21 5.84
C GLN A 191 1.06 1.08 6.72
N ASN A 192 0.22 0.41 7.48
CA ASN A 192 0.57 -0.75 8.28
C ASN A 192 -0.47 -1.86 8.08
N GLU A 193 -0.45 -2.88 8.92
CA GLU A 193 -1.37 -4.02 8.86
C GLU A 193 -2.83 -3.58 8.64
N GLY A 194 -3.49 -4.16 7.65
CA GLY A 194 -4.86 -3.85 7.27
C GLY A 194 -5.06 -2.49 6.59
N GLY A 195 -3.98 -1.86 6.11
CA GLY A 195 -4.03 -0.58 5.41
C GLY A 195 -4.84 -0.64 4.10
N GLU A 196 -5.60 0.44 3.83
CA GLU A 196 -6.68 0.44 2.84
C GLU A 196 -6.24 0.58 1.38
N LEU A 197 -4.97 0.85 1.10
CA LEU A 197 -4.51 0.93 -0.29
C LEU A 197 -4.16 -0.46 -0.85
N THR A 198 -3.33 -1.21 -0.14
CA THR A 198 -2.83 -2.52 -0.58
C THR A 198 -2.70 -3.55 0.54
N HIS A 199 -2.72 -3.18 1.83
CA HIS A 199 -2.44 -4.06 2.96
C HIS A 199 -3.69 -4.75 3.53
N PHE A 200 -4.66 -5.09 2.71
CA PHE A 200 -5.91 -5.73 3.15
C PHE A 200 -6.11 -7.15 2.61
N PHE A 201 -5.30 -7.62 1.68
CA PHE A 201 -5.38 -9.00 1.18
C PHE A 201 -4.24 -9.89 1.76
N SER A 202 -4.41 -11.20 1.73
CA SER A 202 -3.56 -12.17 2.44
C SER A 202 -2.07 -12.00 2.18
N GLY A 203 -1.68 -11.80 0.92
CA GLY A 203 -0.28 -11.59 0.53
C GLY A 203 0.36 -10.26 0.98
N ASN A 204 -0.42 -9.34 1.61
CA ASN A 204 0.06 -8.03 2.06
C ASN A 204 -0.46 -7.61 3.44
N LEU A 205 -1.30 -8.43 4.07
CA LEU A 205 -2.07 -8.04 5.26
C LEU A 205 -1.20 -7.46 6.39
N HIS A 206 -0.02 -8.02 6.64
CA HIS A 206 0.88 -7.60 7.72
C HIS A 206 2.02 -6.70 7.23
N ALA A 207 1.93 -6.19 5.99
CA ALA A 207 2.93 -5.31 5.43
C ALA A 207 3.00 -3.95 6.14
N VAL A 208 4.14 -3.29 6.04
CA VAL A 208 4.39 -1.95 6.59
C VAL A 208 5.09 -1.10 5.56
N ASP A 209 4.57 0.12 5.33
CA ASP A 209 5.16 1.11 4.43
C ASP A 209 5.82 2.23 5.21
N PHE A 210 7.09 2.48 4.92
CA PHE A 210 7.84 3.62 5.44
C PHE A 210 8.16 4.60 4.30
N ARG A 211 7.52 5.79 4.33
CA ARG A 211 7.88 6.89 3.43
C ARG A 211 9.36 7.27 3.63
N CYS A 212 10.10 7.28 2.55
CA CYS A 212 11.51 7.67 2.54
C CYS A 212 11.89 8.24 1.17
N PRO A 213 12.85 9.19 1.10
CA PRO A 213 13.39 9.64 -0.18
C PRO A 213 13.97 8.47 -0.98
N GLU A 214 13.86 8.52 -2.31
CA GLU A 214 14.59 7.58 -3.17
C GLU A 214 16.09 7.63 -2.88
N GLY A 215 16.74 6.46 -2.89
CA GLY A 215 18.16 6.34 -2.54
C GLY A 215 18.45 6.22 -1.05
N THR A 216 17.44 6.17 -0.18
CA THR A 216 17.65 5.88 1.25
C THR A 216 18.23 4.46 1.40
N PRO A 217 19.33 4.28 2.17
CA PRO A 217 19.92 2.95 2.35
C PRO A 217 18.96 2.00 3.05
N VAL A 218 18.70 0.85 2.41
CA VAL A 218 17.89 -0.27 2.94
C VAL A 218 18.83 -1.25 3.63
N LEU A 219 18.44 -1.69 4.82
CA LEU A 219 19.25 -2.53 5.70
C LEU A 219 18.68 -3.93 5.82
N ALA A 220 19.54 -4.95 5.84
CA ALA A 220 19.16 -6.27 6.28
C ALA A 220 18.66 -6.22 7.74
N VAL A 221 17.44 -6.69 7.99
CA VAL A 221 16.79 -6.65 9.31
C VAL A 221 17.26 -7.76 10.25
N GLY A 222 18.02 -8.71 9.74
CA GLY A 222 18.63 -9.83 10.47
C GLY A 222 19.78 -10.44 9.69
N ASP A 223 20.51 -11.34 10.32
CA ASP A 223 21.47 -12.19 9.63
C ASP A 223 20.69 -13.19 8.77
N GLY A 224 21.19 -13.52 7.57
CA GLY A 224 20.45 -14.41 6.68
C GLY A 224 21.13 -14.59 5.32
N GLU A 225 20.39 -15.21 4.43
CA GLU A 225 20.78 -15.48 3.04
C GLU A 225 19.84 -14.76 2.06
N VAL A 226 20.38 -14.17 1.02
CA VAL A 226 19.62 -13.59 -0.08
C VAL A 226 19.09 -14.72 -0.95
N ILE A 227 17.77 -14.85 -1.05
CA ILE A 227 17.16 -15.92 -1.84
C ILE A 227 16.57 -15.41 -3.16
N GLU A 228 16.26 -14.11 -3.24
CA GLU A 228 15.73 -13.49 -4.46
C GLU A 228 16.21 -12.05 -4.59
N VAL A 229 16.45 -11.62 -5.82
CA VAL A 229 16.76 -10.23 -6.21
C VAL A 229 16.06 -9.93 -7.53
N CYS A 230 15.18 -8.94 -7.53
CA CYS A 230 14.57 -8.34 -8.71
C CYS A 230 14.80 -6.83 -8.66
N ASP A 231 15.64 -6.27 -9.55
CA ASP A 231 15.96 -4.83 -9.55
C ASP A 231 16.09 -4.21 -10.94
N GLU A 232 15.53 -4.85 -11.97
CA GLU A 232 15.62 -4.40 -13.35
C GLU A 232 14.46 -3.50 -13.81
N ASN A 233 13.31 -3.54 -13.13
CA ASN A 233 12.17 -2.72 -13.49
C ASN A 233 12.44 -1.24 -13.20
N THR A 234 11.88 -0.36 -14.06
CA THR A 234 12.01 1.11 -13.93
C THR A 234 10.65 1.82 -13.91
N LEU A 235 9.55 1.07 -14.08
CA LEU A 235 8.20 1.61 -14.07
C LEU A 235 7.82 2.15 -12.69
N THR A 236 7.03 3.23 -12.65
CA THR A 236 6.59 3.87 -11.39
C THR A 236 5.17 4.40 -11.50
N GLY A 237 4.55 4.67 -10.36
CA GLY A 237 3.21 5.28 -10.27
C GLY A 237 2.09 4.28 -10.07
N ILE A 238 0.90 4.80 -9.85
CA ILE A 238 -0.27 4.05 -9.38
C ILE A 238 -1.13 3.43 -10.49
N ALA A 239 -0.55 3.16 -11.64
CA ALA A 239 -1.28 2.45 -12.70
C ALA A 239 -1.46 0.98 -12.35
N VAL A 240 -2.64 0.42 -12.63
CA VAL A 240 -2.94 -1.01 -12.43
C VAL A 240 -1.92 -1.90 -13.15
N SER A 241 -1.44 -1.48 -14.32
CA SER A 241 -0.37 -2.19 -15.06
C SER A 241 0.94 -2.35 -14.28
N ASN A 242 1.12 -1.61 -13.19
CA ASN A 242 2.30 -1.67 -12.33
C ASN A 242 2.13 -2.63 -11.14
N LEU A 243 0.91 -3.13 -10.89
CA LEU A 243 0.68 -4.16 -9.88
C LEU A 243 1.57 -5.37 -10.18
N PHE A 244 2.24 -5.90 -9.16
CA PHE A 244 3.15 -7.07 -9.24
C PHE A 244 4.40 -6.88 -10.13
N LYS A 245 4.72 -5.64 -10.54
CA LYS A 245 5.94 -5.33 -11.31
C LYS A 245 6.92 -4.48 -10.49
N TRP A 246 7.02 -4.77 -9.22
CA TRP A 246 7.97 -4.11 -8.35
C TRP A 246 9.37 -4.70 -8.44
N ASN A 247 10.34 -3.96 -7.92
CA ASN A 247 11.65 -4.49 -7.60
C ASN A 247 11.69 -4.89 -6.13
N SER A 248 12.36 -6.01 -5.81
CA SER A 248 12.46 -6.49 -4.45
C SER A 248 13.75 -7.27 -4.17
N ILE A 249 14.05 -7.42 -2.87
CA ILE A 249 15.03 -8.38 -2.35
C ILE A 249 14.32 -9.22 -1.30
N VAL A 250 14.48 -10.54 -1.36
CA VAL A 250 13.99 -11.47 -0.35
C VAL A 250 15.16 -12.08 0.41
N LEU A 251 15.11 -12.01 1.74
CA LEU A 251 16.05 -12.67 2.62
C LEU A 251 15.36 -13.82 3.37
N LYS A 252 16.03 -14.96 3.44
CA LYS A 252 15.74 -15.99 4.43
C LYS A 252 16.58 -15.69 5.68
N LEU A 253 15.93 -15.34 6.78
CA LEU A 253 16.62 -15.02 8.03
C LEU A 253 17.08 -16.28 8.75
N ASP A 254 18.23 -16.19 9.40
CA ASP A 254 18.72 -17.24 10.27
C ASP A 254 17.79 -17.40 11.48
N ALA A 255 17.59 -18.64 11.92
CA ALA A 255 16.90 -18.89 13.17
C ALA A 255 17.64 -18.17 14.31
N ARG A 256 17.00 -17.21 14.97
CA ARG A 256 17.59 -16.62 16.18
C ARG A 256 17.80 -17.74 17.20
N SER A 257 19.04 -17.95 17.61
CA SER A 257 19.30 -18.66 18.86
C SER A 257 18.55 -17.87 19.95
N THR A 258 17.56 -18.51 20.58
CA THR A 258 16.85 -17.94 21.73
C THR A 258 17.90 -17.44 22.73
N PRO A 259 17.89 -16.16 23.13
CA PRO A 259 18.72 -15.75 24.24
C PRO A 259 18.31 -16.60 25.46
N GLU A 260 19.24 -17.24 26.08
CA GLU A 260 19.01 -17.82 27.40
C GLU A 260 18.35 -16.74 28.27
N THR A 261 17.26 -17.09 28.93
CA THR A 261 16.42 -16.29 29.81
C THR A 261 17.21 -15.18 30.51
N PRO A 262 16.87 -13.88 30.35
CA PRO A 262 17.57 -12.85 31.11
C PRO A 262 17.38 -13.10 32.62
N PRO A 263 18.37 -12.82 33.45
CA PRO A 263 18.27 -13.06 34.89
C PRO A 263 17.11 -12.20 35.44
N ARG A 264 16.21 -12.86 36.16
CA ARG A 264 15.16 -12.20 36.94
C ARG A 264 15.80 -11.29 38.00
N ASN A 265 16.02 -10.03 37.69
CA ASN A 265 16.15 -8.98 38.70
C ASN A 265 16.24 -7.62 37.99
N ALA A 266 15.10 -6.99 37.78
CA ALA A 266 14.98 -5.54 37.74
C ALA A 266 13.57 -5.18 38.24
N SER A 267 13.54 -4.47 39.34
CA SER A 267 12.36 -3.98 40.02
C SER A 267 11.49 -3.12 39.12
N ALA A 268 10.21 -3.45 39.12
CA ALA A 268 9.17 -2.67 38.50
C ALA A 268 8.93 -1.36 39.27
N GLU A 269 8.97 -0.25 38.56
CA GLU A 269 8.15 0.92 38.93
C GLU A 269 7.90 1.79 37.70
N CYS A 270 6.63 2.09 37.49
CA CYS A 270 6.02 3.17 36.71
C CYS A 270 5.86 3.02 35.20
N ALA A 271 4.67 2.59 34.78
CA ALA A 271 3.85 3.37 33.85
C ALA A 271 2.50 2.67 33.62
N THR A 272 1.43 3.31 34.05
CA THR A 272 0.04 2.97 33.73
C THR A 272 -0.24 3.31 32.26
N THR A 273 -0.29 2.30 31.41
CA THR A 273 -1.03 2.32 30.15
C THR A 273 -1.71 0.97 30.02
N THR A 274 -3.01 1.01 29.77
CA THR A 274 -3.92 -0.11 29.67
C THR A 274 -3.36 -1.21 28.79
N GLU A 275 -2.95 -2.31 29.44
CA GLU A 275 -2.53 -3.55 28.82
C GLU A 275 -3.72 -4.19 28.10
N ALA A 276 -3.69 -4.21 26.77
CA ALA A 276 -4.36 -5.25 26.02
C ALA A 276 -3.39 -6.40 25.89
N ASP A 277 -3.61 -7.41 26.72
CA ASP A 277 -3.15 -8.78 26.73
C ASP A 277 -1.96 -9.14 25.80
N VAL A 278 -0.73 -8.98 26.31
CA VAL A 278 0.46 -9.62 25.76
C VAL A 278 0.62 -10.97 26.47
N SER A 279 -0.29 -11.92 26.21
CA SER A 279 -0.15 -13.27 26.72
C SER A 279 0.63 -14.14 25.75
N THR A 280 1.83 -14.52 26.16
CA THR A 280 2.62 -15.72 25.77
C THR A 280 2.61 -16.05 24.28
N TYR A 281 3.54 -15.43 23.52
CA TYR A 281 3.83 -15.82 22.16
C TYR A 281 4.69 -17.08 22.13
N ASP A 282 4.15 -18.17 21.58
CA ASP A 282 4.88 -19.42 21.34
C ASP A 282 5.82 -19.20 20.14
N VAL A 283 7.10 -19.00 20.41
CA VAL A 283 8.15 -18.92 19.40
C VAL A 283 8.43 -20.32 18.88
N ARG A 284 7.55 -20.87 18.06
CA ARG A 284 7.86 -22.10 17.31
C ARG A 284 8.79 -21.71 16.18
N GLY A 285 10.05 -22.17 16.30
CA GLY A 285 11.09 -21.94 15.31
C GLY A 285 10.71 -22.50 13.93
N GLY A 286 10.35 -21.62 13.04
CA GLY A 286 10.22 -21.88 11.60
C GLY A 286 11.06 -20.86 10.84
N ASP A 287 11.34 -21.14 9.56
CA ASP A 287 12.00 -20.20 8.68
C ASP A 287 11.19 -18.89 8.63
N LEU A 288 11.88 -17.76 8.59
CA LEU A 288 11.31 -16.44 8.37
C LEU A 288 11.94 -15.84 7.11
N PHE A 289 11.10 -15.50 6.16
CA PHE A 289 11.47 -14.78 4.96
C PHE A 289 10.99 -13.34 5.09
N VAL A 290 11.78 -12.39 4.64
CA VAL A 290 11.43 -10.98 4.62
C VAL A 290 11.66 -10.41 3.24
N GLU A 291 10.73 -9.57 2.77
CA GLU A 291 10.80 -8.93 1.47
C GLU A 291 10.84 -7.42 1.62
N TYR A 292 11.73 -6.80 0.84
CA TYR A 292 11.92 -5.36 0.72
C TYR A 292 11.51 -4.94 -0.68
N VAL A 293 10.40 -4.23 -0.80
CA VAL A 293 9.74 -3.92 -2.07
C VAL A 293 9.89 -2.44 -2.45
N HIS A 294 9.67 -2.14 -3.72
CA HIS A 294 9.82 -0.82 -4.35
C HIS A 294 11.26 -0.28 -4.34
N ILE A 295 12.25 -1.17 -4.25
CA ILE A 295 13.66 -0.76 -4.28
C ILE A 295 14.00 -0.12 -5.62
N ARG A 296 14.97 0.79 -5.60
CA ARG A 296 15.44 1.51 -6.77
C ARG A 296 16.05 0.55 -7.80
N ALA A 297 15.77 0.79 -9.08
CA ALA A 297 16.32 0.00 -10.17
C ALA A 297 17.85 -0.01 -10.13
N LYS A 298 18.45 -1.20 -10.29
CA LYS A 298 19.91 -1.43 -10.32
C LYS A 298 20.62 -0.96 -9.06
N SER A 299 19.94 -0.99 -7.91
CA SER A 299 20.51 -0.56 -6.63
C SER A 299 20.92 -1.72 -5.72
N ALA A 300 20.60 -2.96 -6.07
CA ALA A 300 20.99 -4.12 -5.30
C ALA A 300 22.51 -4.19 -5.12
N LYS A 301 22.95 -4.35 -3.86
CA LYS A 301 24.38 -4.48 -3.48
C LYS A 301 24.72 -5.90 -3.10
N VAL A 302 23.75 -6.80 -3.28
CA VAL A 302 23.83 -8.22 -2.98
C VAL A 302 23.23 -9.01 -4.15
N LYS A 303 23.54 -10.29 -4.20
CA LYS A 303 23.01 -11.25 -5.19
C LYS A 303 22.50 -12.50 -4.48
N VAL A 304 21.70 -13.28 -5.18
CA VAL A 304 21.21 -14.57 -4.68
C VAL A 304 22.36 -15.44 -4.22
N GLY A 305 22.22 -16.05 -3.03
CA GLY A 305 23.20 -16.86 -2.33
C GLY A 305 24.17 -16.08 -1.43
N ASP A 306 24.17 -14.74 -1.46
CA ASP A 306 25.01 -13.95 -0.56
C ASP A 306 24.52 -14.06 0.88
N ARG A 307 25.46 -14.16 1.83
CA ARG A 307 25.20 -14.03 3.27
C ARG A 307 25.25 -12.57 3.67
N VAL A 308 24.26 -12.13 4.42
CA VAL A 308 24.17 -10.76 4.94
C VAL A 308 24.13 -10.74 6.46
N GLN A 309 24.60 -9.62 7.03
CA GLN A 309 24.52 -9.36 8.46
C GLN A 309 23.47 -8.28 8.75
N ARG A 310 22.82 -8.35 9.90
CA ARG A 310 21.90 -7.32 10.38
C ARG A 310 22.54 -5.93 10.32
N GLY A 311 21.85 -4.97 9.70
CA GLY A 311 22.34 -3.61 9.51
C GLY A 311 23.26 -3.39 8.31
N GLN A 312 23.58 -4.46 7.56
CA GLN A 312 24.27 -4.33 6.27
C GLN A 312 23.36 -3.65 5.24
N VAL A 313 23.90 -2.71 4.47
CA VAL A 313 23.17 -2.08 3.36
C VAL A 313 23.07 -3.08 2.21
N ILE A 314 21.82 -3.40 1.80
CA ILE A 314 21.54 -4.38 0.75
C ILE A 314 21.08 -3.74 -0.57
N CYS A 315 20.43 -2.57 -0.50
CA CYS A 315 19.99 -1.80 -1.68
C CYS A 315 19.66 -0.35 -1.30
N GLU A 316 19.01 0.36 -2.20
CA GLU A 316 18.45 1.70 -1.99
C GLU A 316 16.93 1.66 -2.20
N SER A 317 16.19 2.43 -1.37
CA SER A 317 14.75 2.62 -1.56
C SER A 317 14.44 3.34 -2.86
N GLY A 318 13.26 3.11 -3.39
CA GLY A 318 12.77 3.69 -4.63
C GLY A 318 11.27 3.90 -4.63
N SER A 319 10.69 3.73 -5.81
CA SER A 319 9.27 3.93 -6.07
C SER A 319 8.81 3.01 -7.23
N VAL A 320 9.52 1.88 -7.45
CA VAL A 320 9.28 0.99 -8.59
C VAL A 320 8.05 0.12 -8.35
N GLY A 321 7.18 0.02 -9.35
CA GLY A 321 5.93 -0.72 -9.26
C GLY A 321 4.72 0.16 -9.00
N PHE A 322 3.67 -0.42 -8.44
CA PHE A 322 2.46 0.31 -7.99
C PHE A 322 2.76 1.03 -6.70
N SER A 323 3.23 2.26 -6.82
CA SER A 323 3.70 3.06 -5.69
C SER A 323 3.15 4.49 -5.79
N PRO A 324 2.40 4.97 -4.78
CA PRO A 324 1.85 6.33 -4.76
C PRO A 324 2.93 7.40 -4.52
N GLU A 325 4.00 7.02 -3.83
CA GLU A 325 5.11 7.90 -3.44
C GLU A 325 6.35 7.06 -3.11
N PRO A 326 7.55 7.63 -3.10
CA PRO A 326 8.75 6.92 -2.67
C PRO A 326 8.61 6.40 -1.24
N HIS A 327 8.72 5.08 -1.09
CA HIS A 327 8.63 4.40 0.21
C HIS A 327 9.32 3.03 0.14
N LEU A 328 9.57 2.46 1.31
CA LEU A 328 9.90 1.06 1.46
C LEU A 328 8.65 0.32 1.93
N HIS A 329 8.17 -0.63 1.14
CA HIS A 329 7.20 -1.63 1.55
C HIS A 329 7.95 -2.85 2.08
N PHE A 330 7.57 -3.32 3.27
CA PHE A 330 8.22 -4.42 3.96
C PHE A 330 7.20 -5.46 4.41
N THR A 331 7.45 -6.73 4.06
CA THR A 331 6.62 -7.87 4.47
C THR A 331 7.47 -9.01 5.02
N ALA A 332 6.81 -9.97 5.68
CA ALA A 332 7.44 -11.19 6.15
C ALA A 332 6.52 -12.40 5.93
N PHE A 333 7.12 -13.57 5.71
CA PHE A 333 6.44 -14.83 5.38
C PHE A 333 7.06 -16.01 6.14
N ARG A 334 6.33 -17.13 6.29
CA ARG A 334 6.85 -18.39 6.84
C ARG A 334 7.27 -19.39 5.78
N SER A 335 7.05 -19.11 4.52
CA SER A 335 7.41 -19.93 3.38
C SER A 335 8.06 -19.07 2.31
N GLY A 336 8.97 -19.64 1.53
CA GLY A 336 9.48 -19.02 0.30
C GLY A 336 8.52 -19.17 -0.88
N ASP A 337 7.29 -19.61 -0.65
CA ASP A 337 6.24 -19.69 -1.67
C ASP A 337 5.65 -18.29 -1.88
N ASP A 338 5.56 -17.83 -3.11
CA ASP A 338 5.01 -16.53 -3.51
C ASP A 338 3.50 -16.38 -3.24
N THR A 339 2.81 -17.48 -2.92
CA THR A 339 1.41 -17.49 -2.48
C THR A 339 1.25 -17.52 -0.95
N ALA A 340 2.35 -17.49 -0.20
CA ALA A 340 2.30 -17.58 1.25
C ALA A 340 1.62 -16.37 1.89
N ASP A 341 0.82 -16.63 2.93
CA ASP A 341 0.27 -15.56 3.76
C ASP A 341 1.39 -14.81 4.48
N THR A 342 1.27 -13.49 4.58
CA THR A 342 2.18 -12.67 5.38
C THR A 342 2.03 -12.97 6.87
N VAL A 343 3.12 -12.77 7.61
CA VAL A 343 3.11 -12.87 9.08
C VAL A 343 3.51 -11.54 9.71
N ARG A 344 2.93 -11.26 10.87
CA ARG A 344 3.26 -10.07 11.64
C ARG A 344 4.68 -10.19 12.18
N VAL A 345 5.48 -9.13 12.06
CA VAL A 345 6.78 -8.96 12.71
C VAL A 345 6.79 -7.73 13.59
N LEU A 346 7.59 -7.76 14.65
CA LEU A 346 7.88 -6.59 15.48
C LEU A 346 9.23 -6.02 15.07
N PHE A 347 9.34 -4.71 15.02
CA PHE A 347 10.62 -4.04 14.83
C PHE A 347 11.29 -3.80 16.19
N GLU A 348 12.62 -3.91 16.21
CA GLU A 348 13.43 -3.76 17.40
C GLU A 348 14.29 -2.48 17.29
N ALA A 349 14.14 -1.58 18.25
CA ALA A 349 14.95 -0.40 18.38
C ALA A 349 16.37 -0.78 18.81
N ARG A 350 17.38 -0.38 18.01
CA ARG A 350 18.78 -0.79 18.21
C ARG A 350 19.34 -0.39 19.57
N ASP A 351 19.03 0.81 20.05
CA ASP A 351 19.66 1.37 21.26
C ASP A 351 19.01 0.86 22.54
N THR A 352 17.72 0.51 22.48
CA THR A 352 16.95 0.09 23.66
C THR A 352 16.60 -1.39 23.68
N GLY A 353 16.65 -2.07 22.53
CA GLY A 353 16.14 -3.44 22.36
C GLY A 353 14.61 -3.56 22.50
N ALA A 354 13.91 -2.44 22.68
CA ALA A 354 12.45 -2.44 22.78
C ALA A 354 11.82 -2.84 21.43
N THR A 355 10.83 -3.70 21.48
CA THR A 355 10.08 -4.11 20.29
C THR A 355 8.81 -3.29 20.13
N TYR A 356 8.41 -3.05 18.88
CA TYR A 356 7.21 -2.27 18.56
C TYR A 356 6.60 -2.71 17.23
N LEU A 357 5.29 -2.49 17.10
CA LEU A 357 4.57 -2.60 15.83
C LEU A 357 4.36 -1.17 15.29
N PRO A 358 4.81 -0.87 14.07
CA PRO A 358 4.58 0.44 13.47
C PRO A 358 3.09 0.74 13.32
N ARG A 359 2.72 2.01 13.50
CA ARG A 359 1.36 2.52 13.31
C ARG A 359 1.37 3.61 12.26
N ALA A 360 0.44 3.55 11.33
CA ALA A 360 0.26 4.60 10.33
C ALA A 360 0.11 5.98 10.98
N GLY A 361 0.73 6.99 10.39
CA GLY A 361 0.78 8.35 10.91
C GLY A 361 1.85 8.60 11.98
N SER A 362 2.62 7.59 12.41
CA SER A 362 3.71 7.73 13.37
C SER A 362 5.08 7.69 12.69
N TYR A 363 6.06 8.36 13.31
CA TYR A 363 7.44 8.37 12.82
C TYR A 363 8.31 7.37 13.59
N TYR A 364 9.27 6.79 12.89
CA TYR A 364 10.17 5.77 13.42
C TYR A 364 11.62 6.01 12.97
N THR A 365 12.54 5.51 13.76
CA THR A 365 13.99 5.50 13.46
C THR A 365 14.58 4.17 13.90
N ASP A 366 15.76 3.86 13.37
CA ASP A 366 16.55 2.68 13.70
C ASP A 366 16.98 2.64 15.19
N SER A 367 17.30 3.79 15.79
CA SER A 367 17.91 3.85 17.12
C SER A 367 16.90 3.71 18.27
N VAL A 368 15.83 4.51 18.27
CA VAL A 368 14.90 4.60 19.40
C VAL A 368 13.51 4.04 19.13
N GLY A 369 13.25 3.58 17.90
CA GLY A 369 11.95 3.13 17.49
C GLY A 369 11.02 4.29 17.18
N LYS A 370 9.86 4.38 17.86
CA LYS A 370 8.89 5.47 17.63
C LYS A 370 9.47 6.82 18.06
N CYS A 371 9.44 7.80 17.16
CA CYS A 371 9.79 9.19 17.47
C CYS A 371 8.60 9.94 18.09
N ALA A 372 8.91 10.90 18.90
CA ALA A 372 7.91 11.79 19.50
C ALA A 372 7.27 12.72 18.45
#